data_5e680b0526486d061b33840a14f17d74
#
_entry.id   5e680b0526486d061b33840a14f17d74
#
_cell.length_a   1.000
_cell.length_b   1.000
_cell.length_c   1.000
_cell.angle_alpha   90.00
_cell.angle_beta   90.00
_cell.angle_gamma   90.00
#
_symmetry.space_group_name_H-M   'P 1'
#
loop_
_entity.id
_entity.type
_entity.pdbx_description
1 polymer ?
#
loop_
_entity_poly.entity_id
_entity_poly.type
_entity_poly.pdbx_seq_one_letter_code
_entity_poly.pdbx_strand_id
1 'polypeptide(L)'
;MKEKLRNFFTNHWVLASLGLLLLSLVIWFVGPAFALYNHRPLGSTASRLFLILFIILLWAAYEGWKVYRDWRANKQMLAALSEGGGQDQNLSAKEVADLKQRFEQAVSTLKKARFENKSAGGSSYLYQLPWYVFIGAPGSGKTTALINSGLRFPLADKFGKDAIKGVGGTRNCDWWFTDEAVLLDTAGRYTTQSSNQTVDSSAWQGFLKLIRKFRPRQPLNGAIITLSVSDLLTQSAAEREEYGRAVHQRIQELYGELGCRFPLYIMVTKCDLLAGFMEFYGDLGREDRA
;
A
#
# COMPACT_ATOMS: atom_id res chain seq x y z
N MET A 1 13.58 24.41 12.57
CA MET A 1 12.33 25.02 13.07
C MET A 1 11.24 25.12 11.98
N LYS A 2 11.56 25.55 10.75
CA LYS A 2 10.61 25.68 9.63
C LYS A 2 9.96 24.35 9.17
N GLU A 3 10.65 23.23 9.20
CA GLU A 3 10.10 21.92 8.83
C GLU A 3 9.12 21.33 9.88
N LYS A 4 9.35 21.58 11.17
CA LYS A 4 8.41 21.18 12.23
C LYS A 4 7.08 21.90 12.11
N LEU A 5 7.10 23.17 11.74
CA LEU A 5 5.90 23.99 11.49
C LEU A 5 5.14 23.48 10.25
N ARG A 6 5.84 23.15 9.15
CA ARG A 6 5.21 22.64 7.93
C ARG A 6 4.51 21.30 8.16
N ASN A 7 5.14 20.38 8.91
CA ASN A 7 4.55 19.07 9.23
C ASN A 7 3.40 19.15 10.24
N PHE A 8 3.39 20.15 11.10
CA PHE A 8 2.29 20.43 12.01
C PHE A 8 1.04 20.90 11.25
N PHE A 9 1.21 21.76 10.25
CA PHE A 9 0.12 22.27 9.41
C PHE A 9 -0.35 21.30 8.31
N THR A 10 0.39 20.22 8.02
CA THR A 10 -0.06 19.18 7.06
C THR A 10 -0.88 18.06 7.71
N ASN A 11 -0.99 18.03 9.03
CA ASN A 11 -1.79 17.04 9.73
C ASN A 11 -3.29 17.44 9.67
N HIS A 12 -4.08 16.63 8.96
CA HIS A 12 -5.53 16.85 8.79
C HIS A 12 -6.27 17.13 10.12
N TRP A 13 -5.89 16.44 11.19
CA TRP A 13 -6.46 16.64 12.53
C TRP A 13 -6.12 18.02 13.12
N VAL A 14 -4.90 18.49 12.89
CA VAL A 14 -4.45 19.81 13.36
C VAL A 14 -5.14 20.92 12.58
N LEU A 15 -5.26 20.76 11.26
CA LEU A 15 -5.98 21.73 10.42
C LEU A 15 -7.47 21.79 10.79
N ALA A 16 -8.12 20.64 11.03
CA ALA A 16 -9.52 20.60 11.42
C ALA A 16 -9.75 21.20 12.80
N SER A 17 -8.89 20.88 13.79
CA SER A 17 -8.99 21.47 15.13
C SER A 17 -8.71 22.97 15.14
N LEU A 18 -7.75 23.44 14.33
CA LEU A 18 -7.46 24.86 14.16
C LEU A 18 -8.63 25.59 13.50
N GLY A 19 -9.24 24.98 12.48
CA GLY A 19 -10.44 25.49 11.82
C GLY A 19 -11.64 25.63 12.79
N LEU A 20 -11.89 24.60 13.61
CA LEU A 20 -12.92 24.63 14.65
C LEU A 20 -12.66 25.72 15.69
N LEU A 21 -11.40 25.90 16.10
CA LEU A 21 -11.01 26.93 17.06
C LEU A 21 -11.22 28.32 16.48
N LEU A 22 -10.82 28.54 15.23
CA LEU A 22 -11.01 29.82 14.51
C LEU A 22 -12.51 30.13 14.35
N LEU A 23 -13.32 29.14 13.97
CA LEU A 23 -14.78 29.28 13.85
C LEU A 23 -15.41 29.62 15.21
N SER A 24 -14.95 28.98 16.30
CA SER A 24 -15.42 29.25 17.65
C SER A 24 -15.10 30.68 18.08
N LEU A 25 -13.90 31.18 17.74
CA LEU A 25 -13.51 32.58 17.98
C LEU A 25 -14.39 33.57 17.20
N VAL A 26 -14.65 33.28 15.93
CA VAL A 26 -15.55 34.12 15.12
C VAL A 26 -16.95 34.16 15.71
N ILE A 27 -17.53 33.02 16.11
CA ILE A 27 -18.86 32.97 16.76
C ILE A 27 -18.86 33.75 18.06
N TRP A 28 -17.77 33.68 18.83
CA TRP A 28 -17.66 34.37 20.11
C TRP A 28 -17.59 35.90 19.98
N PHE A 29 -16.75 36.42 19.07
CA PHE A 29 -16.52 37.86 18.91
C PHE A 29 -17.50 38.54 17.95
N VAL A 30 -17.87 37.88 16.86
CA VAL A 30 -18.75 38.47 15.85
C VAL A 30 -20.23 38.14 16.12
N GLY A 31 -20.50 37.03 16.81
CA GLY A 31 -21.87 36.58 17.15
C GLY A 31 -22.76 37.66 17.78
N PRO A 32 -22.28 38.49 18.72
CA PRO A 32 -23.10 39.56 19.29
C PRO A 32 -23.53 40.67 18.33
N ALA A 33 -22.72 40.86 17.26
CA ALA A 33 -23.01 41.86 16.22
C ALA A 33 -23.99 41.34 15.16
N PHE A 34 -24.25 40.02 15.18
CA PHE A 34 -25.15 39.42 14.20
C PHE A 34 -26.62 39.64 14.60
N ALA A 35 -27.25 40.60 13.94
CA ALA A 35 -28.66 40.88 14.06
C ALA A 35 -29.41 40.47 12.78
N LEU A 36 -30.42 39.59 12.92
CA LEU A 36 -31.28 39.18 11.84
C LEU A 36 -32.66 39.78 12.08
N TYR A 37 -33.03 40.78 11.29
CA TYR A 37 -34.26 41.55 11.46
C TYR A 37 -34.32 42.25 12.83
N ASN A 38 -35.16 41.91 13.73
CA ASN A 38 -35.28 42.51 15.06
C ASN A 38 -34.81 41.54 16.19
N HIS A 39 -34.24 40.39 15.84
CA HIS A 39 -33.76 39.40 16.80
C HIS A 39 -32.24 39.25 16.74
N ARG A 40 -31.60 39.15 17.90
CA ARG A 40 -30.17 38.84 18.07
C ARG A 40 -29.99 37.40 18.58
N PRO A 41 -30.04 36.38 17.71
CA PRO A 41 -30.06 34.97 18.13
C PRO A 41 -28.75 34.59 18.89
N LEU A 42 -27.64 35.25 18.62
CA LEU A 42 -26.35 35.03 19.24
C LEU A 42 -25.98 36.12 20.27
N GLY A 43 -26.96 36.88 20.76
CA GLY A 43 -26.76 37.94 21.76
C GLY A 43 -26.37 37.40 23.13
N SER A 44 -26.93 36.24 23.54
CA SER A 44 -26.61 35.67 24.85
C SER A 44 -25.34 34.80 24.80
N THR A 45 -24.57 34.76 25.91
CA THR A 45 -23.39 33.86 26.03
C THR A 45 -23.79 32.40 25.95
N ALA A 46 -24.96 32.05 26.49
CA ALA A 46 -25.47 30.68 26.46
C ALA A 46 -25.77 30.18 25.02
N SER A 47 -26.39 31.02 24.16
CA SER A 47 -26.68 30.64 22.78
C SER A 47 -25.41 30.46 21.94
N ARG A 48 -24.36 31.24 22.18
CA ARG A 48 -23.05 31.08 21.52
C ARG A 48 -22.35 29.78 21.94
N LEU A 49 -22.32 29.51 23.26
CA LEU A 49 -21.76 28.24 23.76
C LEU A 49 -22.51 27.04 23.23
N PHE A 50 -23.85 27.12 23.17
CA PHE A 50 -24.66 26.03 22.63
C PHE A 50 -24.34 25.77 21.14
N LEU A 51 -24.21 26.83 20.34
CA LEU A 51 -23.88 26.72 18.93
C LEU A 51 -22.45 26.13 18.71
N ILE A 52 -21.48 26.58 19.48
CA ILE A 52 -20.10 26.04 19.41
C ILE A 52 -20.09 24.57 19.80
N LEU A 53 -20.77 24.20 20.89
CA LEU A 53 -20.87 22.81 21.34
C LEU A 53 -21.55 21.94 20.29
N PHE A 54 -22.61 22.44 19.66
CA PHE A 54 -23.34 21.73 18.61
C PHE A 54 -22.46 21.46 17.37
N ILE A 55 -21.67 22.44 16.94
CA ILE A 55 -20.71 22.28 15.83
C ILE A 55 -19.64 21.24 16.16
N ILE A 56 -19.09 21.26 17.38
CA ILE A 56 -18.11 20.28 17.84
C ILE A 56 -18.70 18.88 17.87
N LEU A 57 -19.95 18.74 18.35
CA LEU A 57 -20.65 17.44 18.37
C LEU A 57 -20.93 16.90 16.97
N LEU A 58 -21.35 17.77 16.04
CA LEU A 58 -21.55 17.38 14.64
C LEU A 58 -20.22 16.90 14.00
N TRP A 59 -19.15 17.60 14.25
CA TRP A 59 -17.84 17.20 13.75
C TRP A 59 -17.38 15.85 14.35
N ALA A 60 -17.52 15.69 15.69
CA ALA A 60 -17.20 14.42 16.36
C ALA A 60 -18.09 13.26 15.87
N ALA A 61 -19.38 13.51 15.62
CA ALA A 61 -20.31 12.54 15.07
C ALA A 61 -19.92 12.14 13.63
N TYR A 62 -19.50 13.10 12.81
CA TYR A 62 -19.03 12.83 11.44
C TYR A 62 -17.76 11.96 11.42
N GLU A 63 -16.77 12.28 12.23
CA GLU A 63 -15.54 11.47 12.35
C GLU A 63 -15.84 10.10 12.95
N GLY A 64 -16.68 10.03 13.97
CA GLY A 64 -17.11 8.77 14.58
C GLY A 64 -17.89 7.90 13.57
N TRP A 65 -18.75 8.49 12.76
CA TRP A 65 -19.48 7.76 11.71
C TRP A 65 -18.55 7.23 10.63
N LYS A 66 -17.55 7.98 10.24
CA LYS A 66 -16.53 7.56 9.28
C LYS A 66 -15.76 6.33 9.80
N VAL A 67 -15.32 6.37 11.06
CA VAL A 67 -14.66 5.23 11.71
C VAL A 67 -15.60 4.03 11.85
N TYR A 68 -16.87 4.27 12.23
CA TYR A 68 -17.89 3.24 12.37
C TYR A 68 -18.25 2.60 11.01
N ARG A 69 -18.36 3.40 9.95
CA ARG A 69 -18.62 2.90 8.59
C ARG A 69 -17.47 2.01 8.10
N ASP A 70 -16.23 2.43 8.35
CA ASP A 70 -15.05 1.65 7.98
C ASP A 70 -14.94 0.35 8.80
N TRP A 71 -15.31 0.40 10.08
CA TRP A 71 -15.39 -0.78 10.95
C TRP A 71 -16.53 -1.72 10.53
N ARG A 72 -17.71 -1.18 10.19
CA ARG A 72 -18.86 -1.97 9.73
C ARG A 72 -18.61 -2.62 8.38
N ALA A 73 -18.00 -1.91 7.44
CA ALA A 73 -17.60 -2.46 6.15
C ALA A 73 -16.59 -3.61 6.33
N ASN A 74 -15.65 -3.47 7.27
CA ASN A 74 -14.69 -4.52 7.61
C ASN A 74 -15.37 -5.74 8.26
N LYS A 75 -16.37 -5.51 9.13
CA LYS A 75 -17.13 -6.59 9.80
C LYS A 75 -18.09 -7.30 8.83
N GLN A 76 -18.75 -6.57 7.93
CA GLN A 76 -19.60 -7.16 6.90
C GLN A 76 -18.79 -7.99 5.90
N MET A 77 -17.58 -7.55 5.56
CA MET A 77 -16.66 -8.30 4.71
C MET A 77 -16.18 -9.59 5.40
N LEU A 78 -15.91 -9.54 6.70
CA LEU A 78 -15.58 -10.73 7.51
C LEU A 78 -16.81 -11.66 7.68
N ALA A 79 -18.00 -11.12 7.86
CA ALA A 79 -19.25 -11.91 7.97
C ALA A 79 -19.63 -12.54 6.62
N ALA A 80 -19.53 -11.81 5.50
CA ALA A 80 -19.77 -12.35 4.17
C ALA A 80 -18.77 -13.46 3.78
N LEU A 81 -17.54 -13.40 4.34
CA LEU A 81 -16.52 -14.45 4.19
C LEU A 81 -16.81 -15.65 5.11
N SER A 82 -17.59 -15.48 6.19
CA SER A 82 -17.91 -16.57 7.14
C SER A 82 -19.24 -17.28 6.86
N GLU A 83 -20.18 -16.64 6.16
CA GLU A 83 -21.54 -17.18 5.92
C GLU A 83 -21.72 -17.91 4.59
N GLY A 84 -20.76 -17.80 3.67
CA GLY A 84 -20.88 -18.28 2.29
C GLY A 84 -19.97 -19.45 1.91
N GLY A 85 -20.00 -20.58 2.60
CA GLY A 85 -19.59 -21.88 2.03
C GLY A 85 -18.10 -22.26 2.17
N GLY A 86 -17.85 -23.47 1.96
CA GLY A 86 -16.77 -24.35 1.65
C GLY A 86 -15.31 -24.04 2.09
N GLN A 87 -14.55 -25.07 2.10
CA GLN A 87 -13.12 -25.11 2.47
C GLN A 87 -12.26 -24.02 1.80
N ASP A 88 -12.59 -23.59 0.59
CA ASP A 88 -11.87 -22.56 -0.18
C ASP A 88 -12.04 -21.14 0.39
N GLN A 89 -13.19 -20.83 0.98
CA GLN A 89 -13.40 -19.50 1.60
C GLN A 89 -12.69 -19.37 2.94
N ASN A 90 -12.58 -20.45 3.70
CA ASN A 90 -11.78 -20.47 4.93
C ASN A 90 -10.28 -20.33 4.64
N LEU A 91 -9.79 -20.94 3.56
CA LEU A 91 -8.41 -20.78 3.10
C LEU A 91 -8.14 -19.33 2.65
N SER A 92 -9.06 -18.75 1.89
CA SER A 92 -8.99 -17.39 1.40
C SER A 92 -8.99 -16.36 2.55
N ALA A 93 -9.88 -16.52 3.54
CA ALA A 93 -9.93 -15.66 4.72
C ALA A 93 -8.64 -15.75 5.54
N LYS A 94 -8.07 -16.94 5.70
CA LYS A 94 -6.80 -17.17 6.39
C LYS A 94 -5.64 -16.48 5.67
N GLU A 95 -5.56 -16.59 4.33
CA GLU A 95 -4.52 -15.93 3.56
C GLU A 95 -4.59 -14.41 3.64
N VAL A 96 -5.79 -13.83 3.56
CA VAL A 96 -5.98 -12.38 3.73
C VAL A 96 -5.61 -11.93 5.14
N ALA A 97 -5.89 -12.74 6.17
CA ALA A 97 -5.49 -12.46 7.54
C ALA A 97 -3.96 -12.50 7.72
N ASP A 98 -3.30 -13.51 7.14
CA ASP A 98 -1.83 -13.62 7.15
C ASP A 98 -1.17 -12.45 6.41
N LEU A 99 -1.70 -12.05 5.25
CA LEU A 99 -1.26 -10.87 4.50
C LEU A 99 -1.40 -9.61 5.34
N LYS A 100 -2.52 -9.43 6.02
CA LYS A 100 -2.76 -8.27 6.89
C LYS A 100 -1.76 -8.22 8.04
N GLN A 101 -1.53 -9.35 8.72
CA GLN A 101 -0.58 -9.43 9.82
C GLN A 101 0.85 -9.09 9.35
N ARG A 102 1.29 -9.65 8.23
CA ARG A 102 2.59 -9.37 7.63
C ARG A 102 2.70 -7.89 7.22
N PHE A 103 1.64 -7.32 6.67
CA PHE A 103 1.58 -5.91 6.33
C PHE A 103 1.74 -5.02 7.57
N GLU A 104 1.01 -5.28 8.64
CA GLU A 104 1.10 -4.54 9.90
C GLU A 104 2.50 -4.66 10.53
N GLN A 105 3.11 -5.85 10.47
CA GLN A 105 4.49 -6.06 10.90
C GLN A 105 5.48 -5.27 10.05
N ALA A 106 5.35 -5.30 8.72
CA ALA A 106 6.20 -4.55 7.79
C ALA A 106 6.12 -3.04 8.05
N VAL A 107 4.91 -2.51 8.19
CA VAL A 107 4.67 -1.09 8.52
C VAL A 107 5.24 -0.73 9.89
N SER A 108 5.10 -1.59 10.90
CA SER A 108 5.66 -1.38 12.24
C SER A 108 7.19 -1.37 12.23
N THR A 109 7.79 -2.26 11.45
CA THR A 109 9.24 -2.35 11.26
C THR A 109 9.79 -1.11 10.57
N LEU A 110 9.13 -0.67 9.49
CA LEU A 110 9.48 0.57 8.79
C LEU A 110 9.37 1.79 9.73
N LYS A 111 8.34 1.81 10.57
CA LYS A 111 8.15 2.83 11.59
C LYS A 111 9.32 2.86 12.59
N LYS A 112 9.67 1.71 13.17
CA LYS A 112 10.78 1.59 14.14
C LYS A 112 12.12 2.02 13.54
N ALA A 113 12.46 1.53 12.35
CA ALA A 113 13.72 1.82 11.66
C ALA A 113 13.94 3.32 11.40
N ARG A 114 12.86 4.09 11.21
CA ARG A 114 12.94 5.53 10.93
C ARG A 114 12.80 6.42 12.15
N PHE A 115 12.21 5.95 13.26
CA PHE A 115 12.17 6.72 14.51
C PHE A 115 13.54 6.83 15.19
N GLU A 116 14.48 5.93 14.91
CA GLU A 116 15.87 6.06 15.36
C GLU A 116 16.61 7.23 14.67
N ASN A 117 16.18 7.61 13.46
CA ASN A 117 16.65 8.81 12.75
C ASN A 117 15.61 9.94 12.92
N LYS A 118 15.68 10.66 14.04
CA LYS A 118 14.88 11.83 14.43
C LYS A 118 14.39 12.68 13.25
N SER A 119 13.15 12.56 12.78
CA SER A 119 12.44 13.68 12.12
C SER A 119 11.12 13.38 11.38
N ALA A 120 10.23 12.50 11.79
CA ALA A 120 8.86 12.56 11.21
C ALA A 120 7.82 11.93 12.12
N GLY A 121 7.12 12.75 12.87
CA GLY A 121 5.85 12.37 13.51
C GLY A 121 4.73 12.32 12.47
N GLY A 122 3.91 11.27 12.48
CA GLY A 122 2.74 11.14 11.63
C GLY A 122 2.89 10.07 10.53
N SER A 123 1.81 9.79 9.79
CA SER A 123 1.78 8.79 8.68
C SER A 123 2.65 9.17 7.46
N SER A 124 3.39 10.28 7.53
CA SER A 124 4.30 10.77 6.48
C SER A 124 5.43 9.79 6.15
N TYR A 125 5.86 8.94 7.11
CA TYR A 125 6.93 7.96 6.87
C TYR A 125 6.59 6.92 5.78
N LEU A 126 5.31 6.58 5.59
CA LEU A 126 4.87 5.66 4.54
C LEU A 126 5.07 6.21 3.12
N TYR A 127 5.16 7.55 2.97
CA TYR A 127 5.30 8.23 1.68
C TYR A 127 6.72 8.71 1.40
N GLN A 128 7.67 8.50 2.30
CA GLN A 128 9.06 8.92 2.12
C GLN A 128 9.81 8.05 1.13
N LEU A 129 9.45 6.76 1.05
CA LEU A 129 9.99 5.82 0.08
C LEU A 129 8.97 5.49 -0.99
N PRO A 130 9.34 5.40 -2.27
CA PRO A 130 8.48 4.89 -3.32
C PRO A 130 8.25 3.39 -3.13
N TRP A 131 7.05 2.92 -3.48
CA TRP A 131 6.65 1.53 -3.38
C TRP A 131 6.44 0.94 -4.76
N TYR A 132 7.09 -0.20 -5.01
CA TYR A 132 6.98 -0.94 -6.27
C TYR A 132 6.49 -2.35 -6.00
N VAL A 133 5.59 -2.84 -6.84
CA VAL A 133 5.10 -4.22 -6.79
C VAL A 133 5.70 -5.04 -7.93
N PHE A 134 6.16 -6.25 -7.61
CA PHE A 134 6.62 -7.21 -8.61
C PHE A 134 5.47 -8.15 -9.00
N ILE A 135 5.24 -8.28 -10.30
CA ILE A 135 4.24 -9.16 -10.92
C ILE A 135 4.95 -10.08 -11.90
N GLY A 136 4.61 -11.35 -11.89
CA GLY A 136 5.18 -12.34 -12.82
C GLY A 136 4.86 -13.75 -12.38
N ALA A 137 4.97 -14.69 -13.30
CA ALA A 137 4.68 -16.11 -13.09
C ALA A 137 5.49 -16.73 -11.93
N PRO A 138 5.06 -17.85 -11.35
CA PRO A 138 5.89 -18.65 -10.47
C PRO A 138 7.21 -19.00 -11.16
N GLY A 139 8.32 -18.88 -10.45
CA GLY A 139 9.64 -19.19 -11.01
C GLY A 139 10.19 -18.17 -12.02
N SER A 140 9.53 -17.03 -12.27
CA SER A 140 10.02 -15.99 -13.19
C SER A 140 11.25 -15.22 -12.69
N GLY A 141 11.82 -15.55 -11.55
CA GLY A 141 13.06 -14.94 -11.05
C GLY A 141 12.89 -13.65 -10.27
N LYS A 142 11.67 -13.27 -9.85
CA LYS A 142 11.41 -12.05 -9.06
C LYS A 142 12.29 -11.92 -7.83
N THR A 143 12.18 -12.87 -6.92
CA THR A 143 12.96 -12.91 -5.67
C THR A 143 14.46 -13.00 -5.92
N THR A 144 14.87 -13.77 -6.92
CA THR A 144 16.29 -13.89 -7.30
C THR A 144 16.85 -12.57 -7.80
N ALA A 145 16.11 -11.85 -8.64
CA ALA A 145 16.50 -10.53 -9.12
C ALA A 145 16.63 -9.53 -7.96
N LEU A 146 15.70 -9.56 -6.99
CA LEU A 146 15.78 -8.71 -5.79
C LEU A 146 17.03 -9.01 -4.95
N ILE A 147 17.32 -10.29 -4.70
CA ILE A 147 18.50 -10.69 -3.92
C ILE A 147 19.81 -10.26 -4.59
N ASN A 148 19.87 -10.35 -5.91
CA ASN A 148 21.05 -10.06 -6.71
C ASN A 148 21.07 -8.63 -7.29
N SER A 149 20.13 -7.78 -6.91
CA SER A 149 19.99 -6.41 -7.42
C SER A 149 21.15 -5.46 -7.01
N GLY A 150 21.97 -5.86 -6.03
CA GLY A 150 22.97 -4.99 -5.41
C GLY A 150 22.40 -3.88 -4.53
N LEU A 151 21.09 -3.85 -4.34
CA LEU A 151 20.43 -2.93 -3.42
C LEU A 151 20.85 -3.21 -1.96
N ARG A 152 20.91 -2.17 -1.17
CA ARG A 152 21.17 -2.29 0.28
C ARG A 152 19.86 -2.54 1.01
N PHE A 153 19.86 -3.53 1.90
CA PHE A 153 18.73 -3.92 2.72
C PHE A 153 19.04 -3.69 4.21
N PRO A 154 18.99 -2.45 4.72
CA PRO A 154 19.46 -2.10 6.07
C PRO A 154 18.73 -2.85 7.18
N LEU A 155 17.47 -3.28 6.94
CA LEU A 155 16.69 -4.04 7.91
C LEU A 155 17.12 -5.51 7.97
N ALA A 156 17.67 -6.06 6.88
CA ALA A 156 18.27 -7.39 6.87
C ALA A 156 19.46 -7.49 7.80
N ASP A 157 20.28 -6.45 7.83
CA ASP A 157 21.49 -6.39 8.65
C ASP A 157 21.16 -6.25 10.16
N LYS A 158 20.03 -5.57 10.49
CA LYS A 158 19.61 -5.35 11.89
C LYS A 158 18.77 -6.50 12.48
N PHE A 159 17.90 -7.13 11.68
CA PHE A 159 16.92 -8.10 12.13
C PHE A 159 17.15 -9.52 11.60
N GLY A 160 18.26 -9.74 10.87
CA GLY A 160 18.59 -11.01 10.22
C GLY A 160 17.90 -11.19 8.87
N LYS A 161 18.55 -11.98 7.99
CA LYS A 161 18.03 -12.25 6.63
C LYS A 161 16.66 -12.94 6.63
N ASP A 162 16.32 -13.61 7.72
CA ASP A 162 15.04 -14.31 7.88
C ASP A 162 13.85 -13.39 8.18
N ALA A 163 14.11 -12.18 8.72
CA ALA A 163 13.07 -11.17 8.94
C ALA A 163 12.52 -10.56 7.63
N ILE A 164 13.24 -10.78 6.52
CA ILE A 164 12.94 -10.23 5.20
C ILE A 164 12.58 -11.35 4.21
N LYS A 165 13.00 -12.58 4.48
CA LYS A 165 12.79 -13.74 3.61
C LYS A 165 11.69 -14.64 4.16
N GLY A 166 10.61 -14.79 3.41
CA GLY A 166 9.77 -15.96 3.54
C GLY A 166 10.61 -17.20 3.16
N VAL A 167 10.98 -18.01 4.14
CA VAL A 167 11.72 -19.26 3.90
C VAL A 167 10.88 -20.18 3.01
N GLY A 168 11.40 -20.56 1.84
CA GLY A 168 10.77 -21.55 0.96
C GLY A 168 9.98 -21.02 -0.24
N GLY A 169 10.29 -19.81 -0.74
CA GLY A 169 9.60 -19.14 -1.84
C GLY A 169 8.50 -18.21 -1.33
N THR A 170 8.19 -17.19 -2.14
CA THR A 170 7.17 -16.19 -1.81
C THR A 170 5.78 -16.86 -1.83
N ARG A 171 5.25 -17.24 -0.67
CA ARG A 171 3.92 -17.85 -0.57
C ARG A 171 2.80 -16.84 -0.81
N ASN A 172 2.96 -15.62 -0.29
CA ASN A 172 1.94 -14.56 -0.38
C ASN A 172 2.57 -13.27 -0.92
N CYS A 173 3.19 -12.48 -0.06
CA CYS A 173 3.90 -11.27 -0.42
C CYS A 173 5.02 -11.05 0.58
N ASP A 174 6.24 -10.83 0.07
CA ASP A 174 7.39 -10.46 0.88
C ASP A 174 7.71 -8.98 0.71
N TRP A 175 8.13 -8.35 1.81
CA TRP A 175 8.40 -6.93 1.89
C TRP A 175 9.90 -6.71 1.97
N TRP A 176 10.44 -6.00 0.99
CA TRP A 176 11.86 -5.68 0.89
C TRP A 176 12.05 -4.19 1.09
N PHE A 177 12.71 -3.83 2.18
CA PHE A 177 13.00 -2.44 2.51
C PHE A 177 14.43 -2.11 2.13
N THR A 178 14.58 -1.17 1.18
CA THR A 178 15.88 -0.63 0.80
C THR A 178 16.04 0.81 1.31
N ASP A 179 17.22 1.39 1.13
CA ASP A 179 17.44 2.81 1.43
C ASP A 179 16.61 3.73 0.53
N GLU A 180 16.24 3.27 -0.66
CA GLU A 180 15.63 4.06 -1.73
C GLU A 180 14.17 3.71 -2.02
N ALA A 181 13.72 2.50 -1.71
CA ALA A 181 12.40 2.02 -2.07
C ALA A 181 11.87 0.94 -1.11
N VAL A 182 10.56 0.70 -1.18
CA VAL A 182 9.91 -0.50 -0.66
C VAL A 182 9.48 -1.36 -1.83
N LEU A 183 9.96 -2.59 -1.89
CA LEU A 183 9.69 -3.52 -2.96
C LEU A 183 8.78 -4.65 -2.45
N LEU A 184 7.67 -4.87 -3.14
CA LEU A 184 6.64 -5.84 -2.80
C LEU A 184 6.79 -7.04 -3.73
N ASP A 185 7.42 -8.11 -3.26
CA ASP A 185 7.58 -9.35 -4.02
C ASP A 185 6.34 -10.23 -3.83
N THR A 186 5.49 -10.27 -4.85
CA THR A 186 4.24 -11.04 -4.81
C THR A 186 4.42 -12.47 -5.27
N ALA A 187 3.62 -13.37 -4.70
CA ALA A 187 3.58 -14.77 -5.14
C ALA A 187 3.20 -14.85 -6.63
N GLY A 188 3.93 -15.64 -7.39
CA GLY A 188 3.67 -15.81 -8.83
C GLY A 188 2.26 -16.33 -9.12
N ARG A 189 1.67 -17.12 -8.21
CA ARG A 189 0.30 -17.62 -8.29
C ARG A 189 -0.75 -16.50 -8.34
N TYR A 190 -0.46 -15.31 -7.79
CA TYR A 190 -1.37 -14.16 -7.91
C TYR A 190 -1.44 -13.63 -9.33
N THR A 191 -0.38 -13.80 -10.12
CA THR A 191 -0.36 -13.41 -11.53
C THR A 191 -1.14 -14.39 -12.38
N THR A 192 -0.81 -15.69 -12.30
CA THR A 192 -1.40 -16.73 -13.15
C THR A 192 -2.72 -17.27 -12.64
N GLN A 193 -2.95 -17.24 -11.32
CA GLN A 193 -4.12 -17.81 -10.62
C GLN A 193 -4.38 -19.29 -10.99
N SER A 194 -3.29 -20.04 -11.22
CA SER A 194 -3.33 -21.41 -11.73
C SER A 194 -3.44 -22.47 -10.64
N SER A 195 -3.17 -22.13 -9.37
CA SER A 195 -3.20 -23.10 -8.26
C SER A 195 -4.61 -23.32 -7.70
N ASN A 196 -5.30 -22.25 -7.35
CA ASN A 196 -6.71 -22.21 -6.94
C ASN A 196 -7.23 -20.79 -7.24
N GLN A 197 -7.94 -20.66 -8.35
CA GLN A 197 -8.38 -19.36 -8.88
C GLN A 197 -9.16 -18.53 -7.84
N THR A 198 -10.05 -19.16 -7.09
CA THR A 198 -10.88 -18.47 -6.10
C THR A 198 -10.04 -17.93 -4.95
N VAL A 199 -9.14 -18.75 -4.40
CA VAL A 199 -8.27 -18.38 -3.27
C VAL A 199 -7.24 -17.34 -3.72
N ASP A 200 -6.58 -17.55 -4.86
CA ASP A 200 -5.56 -16.67 -5.39
C ASP A 200 -6.12 -15.29 -5.76
N SER A 201 -7.32 -15.26 -6.37
CA SER A 201 -8.03 -14.02 -6.69
C SER A 201 -8.44 -13.26 -5.43
N SER A 202 -8.99 -13.94 -4.44
CA SER A 202 -9.39 -13.32 -3.17
C SER A 202 -8.19 -12.77 -2.40
N ALA A 203 -7.08 -13.51 -2.36
CA ALA A 203 -5.85 -13.08 -1.71
C ALA A 203 -5.24 -11.86 -2.42
N TRP A 204 -5.23 -11.87 -3.75
CA TRP A 204 -4.78 -10.73 -4.56
C TRP A 204 -5.64 -9.48 -4.31
N GLN A 205 -6.96 -9.60 -4.35
CA GLN A 205 -7.88 -8.50 -4.07
C GLN A 205 -7.71 -7.97 -2.64
N GLY A 206 -7.55 -8.87 -1.67
CA GLY A 206 -7.25 -8.52 -0.29
C GLY A 206 -5.96 -7.72 -0.15
N PHE A 207 -4.90 -8.13 -0.87
CA PHE A 207 -3.62 -7.43 -0.92
C PHE A 207 -3.78 -6.00 -1.47
N LEU A 208 -4.49 -5.81 -2.59
CA LEU A 208 -4.73 -4.48 -3.17
C LEU A 208 -5.50 -3.56 -2.19
N LYS A 209 -6.53 -4.08 -1.54
CA LYS A 209 -7.31 -3.34 -0.54
C LYS A 209 -6.45 -2.93 0.66
N LEU A 210 -5.51 -3.79 1.10
CA LEU A 210 -4.57 -3.46 2.17
C LEU A 210 -3.64 -2.31 1.75
N ILE A 211 -3.02 -2.37 0.57
CA ILE A 211 -2.17 -1.29 0.07
C ILE A 211 -2.94 0.04 0.04
N ARG A 212 -4.13 0.05 -0.57
CA ARG A 212 -4.98 1.24 -0.63
C ARG A 212 -5.36 1.78 0.75
N LYS A 213 -5.65 0.91 1.70
CA LYS A 213 -5.99 1.29 3.07
C LYS A 213 -4.84 1.98 3.79
N PHE A 214 -3.63 1.46 3.68
CA PHE A 214 -2.46 2.00 4.37
C PHE A 214 -1.81 3.18 3.65
N ARG A 215 -1.93 3.24 2.31
CA ARG A 215 -1.39 4.33 1.47
C ARG A 215 -2.46 4.92 0.55
N PRO A 216 -3.51 5.58 1.09
CA PRO A 216 -4.64 6.03 0.29
C PRO A 216 -4.32 7.14 -0.72
N ARG A 217 -3.24 7.92 -0.51
CA ARG A 217 -2.87 9.04 -1.41
C ARG A 217 -2.09 8.56 -2.63
N GLN A 218 -1.16 7.65 -2.44
CA GLN A 218 -0.31 7.09 -3.47
C GLN A 218 0.00 5.64 -3.11
N PRO A 219 -0.89 4.70 -3.42
CA PRO A 219 -0.75 3.31 -3.06
C PRO A 219 0.56 2.69 -3.55
N LEU A 220 0.87 2.89 -4.85
CA LEU A 220 2.10 2.45 -5.50
C LEU A 220 2.73 3.59 -6.30
N ASN A 221 4.02 3.49 -6.50
CA ASN A 221 4.81 4.38 -7.38
C ASN A 221 5.13 3.72 -8.72
N GLY A 222 5.00 2.39 -8.82
CA GLY A 222 5.21 1.63 -10.04
C GLY A 222 4.96 0.15 -9.86
N ALA A 223 4.85 -0.57 -10.98
CA ALA A 223 4.84 -2.03 -11.02
C ALA A 223 5.93 -2.55 -11.95
N ILE A 224 6.58 -3.63 -11.55
CA ILE A 224 7.65 -4.30 -12.29
C ILE A 224 7.11 -5.64 -12.76
N ILE A 225 6.94 -5.76 -14.07
CA ILE A 225 6.49 -6.98 -14.73
C ILE A 225 7.71 -7.83 -15.05
N THR A 226 7.79 -9.01 -14.43
CA THR A 226 8.93 -9.91 -14.61
C THR A 226 8.62 -10.96 -15.65
N LEU A 227 9.42 -10.99 -16.72
CA LEU A 227 9.34 -11.91 -17.82
C LEU A 227 10.60 -12.79 -17.85
N SER A 228 10.43 -14.10 -17.77
CA SER A 228 11.52 -15.08 -17.93
C SER A 228 11.77 -15.35 -19.40
N VAL A 229 12.97 -15.07 -19.90
CA VAL A 229 13.36 -15.40 -21.29
C VAL A 229 13.26 -16.89 -21.56
N SER A 230 13.69 -17.71 -20.60
CA SER A 230 13.59 -19.18 -20.70
C SER A 230 12.13 -19.63 -20.96
N ASP A 231 11.16 -19.04 -20.25
CA ASP A 231 9.76 -19.38 -20.42
C ASP A 231 9.23 -18.87 -21.78
N LEU A 232 9.64 -17.68 -22.21
CA LEU A 232 9.26 -17.13 -23.51
C LEU A 232 9.77 -17.96 -24.69
N LEU A 233 10.93 -18.61 -24.53
CA LEU A 233 11.53 -19.47 -25.58
C LEU A 233 10.89 -20.87 -25.62
N THR A 234 10.48 -21.39 -24.46
CA THR A 234 9.97 -22.78 -24.35
C THR A 234 8.45 -22.88 -24.52
N GLN A 235 7.73 -21.83 -24.20
CA GLN A 235 6.27 -21.79 -24.30
C GLN A 235 5.78 -21.70 -25.75
N SER A 236 4.65 -22.33 -26.00
CA SER A 236 3.90 -22.17 -27.26
C SER A 236 3.33 -20.75 -27.42
N ALA A 237 2.94 -20.38 -28.63
CA ALA A 237 2.30 -19.08 -28.87
C ALA A 237 1.02 -18.89 -28.04
N ALA A 238 0.22 -19.94 -27.85
CA ALA A 238 -1.00 -19.92 -27.06
C ALA A 238 -0.72 -19.67 -25.58
N GLU A 239 0.28 -20.35 -24.99
CA GLU A 239 0.68 -20.14 -23.59
C GLU A 239 1.22 -18.74 -23.34
N ARG A 240 2.01 -18.19 -24.27
CA ARG A 240 2.49 -16.80 -24.18
C ARG A 240 1.34 -15.79 -24.21
N GLU A 241 0.34 -16.03 -25.09
CA GLU A 241 -0.84 -15.17 -25.17
C GLU A 241 -1.69 -15.25 -23.90
N GLU A 242 -1.89 -16.45 -23.35
CA GLU A 242 -2.61 -16.65 -22.08
C GLU A 242 -1.91 -15.94 -20.94
N TYR A 243 -0.59 -16.08 -20.83
CA TYR A 243 0.21 -15.37 -19.85
C TYR A 243 0.11 -13.84 -20.02
N GLY A 244 0.19 -13.36 -21.25
CA GLY A 244 0.01 -11.93 -21.56
C GLY A 244 -1.35 -11.40 -21.10
N ARG A 245 -2.43 -12.17 -21.35
CA ARG A 245 -3.78 -11.83 -20.87
C ARG A 245 -3.86 -11.81 -19.33
N ALA A 246 -3.25 -12.79 -18.66
CA ALA A 246 -3.21 -12.86 -17.22
C ALA A 246 -2.49 -11.63 -16.61
N VAL A 247 -1.32 -11.27 -17.14
CA VAL A 247 -0.58 -10.07 -16.72
C VAL A 247 -1.40 -8.81 -16.97
N HIS A 248 -2.00 -8.68 -18.17
CA HIS A 248 -2.84 -7.53 -18.50
C HIS A 248 -4.01 -7.37 -17.52
N GLN A 249 -4.67 -8.47 -17.18
CA GLN A 249 -5.76 -8.46 -16.19
C GLN A 249 -5.26 -7.97 -14.82
N ARG A 250 -4.10 -8.44 -14.33
CA ARG A 250 -3.52 -7.95 -13.05
C ARG A 250 -3.24 -6.45 -13.09
N ILE A 251 -2.75 -5.93 -14.22
CA ILE A 251 -2.51 -4.50 -14.39
C ILE A 251 -3.82 -3.71 -14.33
N GLN A 252 -4.88 -4.18 -14.98
CA GLN A 252 -6.20 -3.54 -14.92
C GLN A 252 -6.78 -3.54 -13.51
N GLU A 253 -6.63 -4.63 -12.77
CA GLU A 253 -7.05 -4.72 -11.37
C GLU A 253 -6.26 -3.77 -10.47
N LEU A 254 -4.94 -3.65 -10.68
CA LEU A 254 -4.10 -2.66 -9.99
C LEU A 254 -4.63 -1.24 -10.18
N TYR A 255 -4.86 -0.82 -11.42
CA TYR A 255 -5.37 0.51 -11.70
C TYR A 255 -6.79 0.74 -11.18
N GLY A 256 -7.66 -0.24 -11.31
CA GLY A 256 -9.05 -0.17 -10.85
C GLY A 256 -9.16 -0.11 -9.33
N GLU A 257 -8.54 -1.06 -8.63
CA GLU A 257 -8.64 -1.16 -7.16
C GLU A 257 -7.87 -0.05 -6.43
N LEU A 258 -6.71 0.35 -6.94
CA LEU A 258 -5.91 1.40 -6.31
C LEU A 258 -6.37 2.81 -6.69
N GLY A 259 -7.10 2.97 -7.79
CA GLY A 259 -7.64 4.25 -8.24
C GLY A 259 -6.55 5.25 -8.66
N CYS A 260 -5.35 4.79 -9.03
CA CYS A 260 -4.24 5.62 -9.48
C CYS A 260 -3.50 4.96 -10.63
N ARG A 261 -2.87 5.78 -11.48
CA ARG A 261 -1.97 5.31 -12.54
C ARG A 261 -0.53 5.55 -12.13
N PHE A 262 0.33 4.61 -12.47
CA PHE A 262 1.76 4.63 -12.22
C PHE A 262 2.49 3.95 -13.37
N PRO A 263 3.81 4.19 -13.54
CA PRO A 263 4.60 3.57 -14.58
C PRO A 263 4.71 2.05 -14.41
N LEU A 264 4.76 1.36 -15.55
CA LEU A 264 5.03 -0.07 -15.62
C LEU A 264 6.44 -0.26 -16.17
N TYR A 265 7.22 -1.10 -15.49
CA TYR A 265 8.56 -1.47 -15.90
C TYR A 265 8.56 -2.94 -16.30
N ILE A 266 9.25 -3.28 -17.36
CA ILE A 266 9.44 -4.67 -17.78
C ILE A 266 10.84 -5.08 -17.35
N MET A 267 10.93 -6.14 -16.56
CA MET A 267 12.19 -6.75 -16.14
C MET A 267 12.31 -8.12 -16.80
N VAL A 268 13.28 -8.26 -17.69
CA VAL A 268 13.60 -9.54 -18.34
C VAL A 268 14.60 -10.28 -17.48
N THR A 269 14.32 -11.54 -17.16
CA THR A 269 15.14 -12.38 -16.29
C THR A 269 15.63 -13.63 -17.01
N LYS A 270 16.57 -14.33 -16.41
CA LYS A 270 17.18 -15.57 -16.92
C LYS A 270 17.81 -15.39 -18.30
N CYS A 271 18.33 -14.20 -18.59
CA CYS A 271 19.04 -13.92 -19.84
C CYS A 271 20.33 -14.74 -19.96
N ASP A 272 20.91 -15.13 -18.84
CA ASP A 272 22.03 -16.05 -18.72
C ASP A 272 21.76 -17.45 -19.31
N LEU A 273 20.49 -17.80 -19.49
CA LEU A 273 20.09 -19.07 -20.13
C LEU A 273 19.96 -18.97 -21.66
N LEU A 274 20.15 -17.77 -22.23
CA LEU A 274 20.23 -17.62 -23.68
C LEU A 274 21.58 -18.12 -24.18
N ALA A 275 21.55 -18.99 -25.20
CA ALA A 275 22.79 -19.43 -25.84
C ALA A 275 23.56 -18.22 -26.40
N GLY A 276 24.84 -18.11 -26.06
CA GLY A 276 25.71 -17.04 -26.47
C GLY A 276 25.64 -15.76 -25.60
N PHE A 277 24.68 -15.65 -24.67
CA PHE A 277 24.56 -14.45 -23.83
C PHE A 277 25.78 -14.29 -22.89
N MET A 278 26.16 -15.37 -22.21
CA MET A 278 27.29 -15.32 -21.29
C MET A 278 28.61 -15.13 -22.02
N GLU A 279 28.75 -15.73 -23.20
CA GLU A 279 29.92 -15.59 -24.07
C GLU A 279 30.03 -14.16 -24.62
N PHE A 280 28.89 -13.57 -25.04
CA PHE A 280 28.86 -12.22 -25.60
C PHE A 280 29.20 -11.15 -24.56
N TYR A 281 28.67 -11.29 -23.33
CA TYR A 281 28.87 -10.32 -22.27
C TYR A 281 30.00 -10.65 -21.30
N GLY A 282 30.64 -11.84 -21.43
CA GLY A 282 31.63 -12.36 -20.49
C GLY A 282 32.86 -11.46 -20.32
N ASP A 283 33.33 -10.90 -21.41
CA ASP A 283 34.51 -10.06 -21.49
C ASP A 283 34.28 -8.58 -21.14
N LEU A 284 33.00 -8.18 -20.99
CA LEU A 284 32.65 -6.79 -20.64
C LEU A 284 32.75 -6.55 -19.13
N GLY A 285 33.37 -5.43 -18.77
CA GLY A 285 33.39 -4.93 -17.39
C GLY A 285 31.95 -4.56 -16.90
N ARG A 286 31.83 -4.35 -15.58
CA ARG A 286 30.53 -4.00 -14.99
C ARG A 286 29.95 -2.70 -15.56
N GLU A 287 30.81 -1.73 -15.87
CA GLU A 287 30.42 -0.43 -16.44
C GLU A 287 29.98 -0.55 -17.89
N ASP A 288 30.61 -1.48 -18.65
CA ASP A 288 30.30 -1.69 -20.07
C ASP A 288 29.02 -2.53 -20.28
N ARG A 289 28.49 -3.15 -19.20
CA ARG A 289 27.23 -3.92 -19.23
C ARG A 289 26.01 -3.09 -18.87
N ALA A 290 26.18 -1.85 -18.42
CA ALA A 290 25.13 -0.93 -18.04
C ALA A 290 24.69 -0.08 -19.23
#